data_6b69928969f14ba9cab29aea3f843e52
#
_entry.id   6b69928969f14ba9cab29aea3f843e52
#
_cell.length_a   1.000
_cell.length_b   1.000
_cell.length_c   1.000
_cell.angle_alpha   90.00
_cell.angle_beta   90.00
_cell.angle_gamma   90.00
#
_symmetry.space_group_name_H-M   'P 1'
#
loop_
_entity.id
_entity.type
_entity.pdbx_description
1 polymer ?
#
loop_
_entity_poly.entity_id
_entity_poly.type
_entity_poly.pdbx_seq_one_letter_code
_entity_poly.pdbx_strand_id
1 'polypeptide(L)'
;MKKEIFTLTFMLLLGANLFAQDLVFKMTEDSGVEIVNDARFDIVNKCIGNTKEGTTIRLGEVDFADGNRYAGCSVEIAHENKAMEGYLDFYLGNPDNGGVLINDVQVNGTGAFQYYRTFRYNFYPEGGDVVRPTGKGDVYVRYRECEGNLKKVVFYTEELSDSDMGEMKDPVYQYQSLLAKNAEIIEKADSDPHLNDEGAIGWTGEGVVVKFADVDFKDGNTYQQIAVVSTHGGGTNPSGFLMLYIDDVNNEDNLVAKIWTARDFYWTMYGTLAKNITKKISGKHDLYVKWTAATNLKEVQLIEGTPWEVEDDEPEEIELIDEKLTESAYTMTFDAMGGVENPAEIIAVGTDGDGARFEGSNIGYTSRGVVVKLIGVDFKDGMFKRILVQHSSDQAKINNSSFDFYLDLPFSNEEFADLSILEGQPILASVVAQGTNNWSDPKRTGADMSETVTGIHDLYMVFQIESGCNVFEVSLDVPAGASALEKNTVGDIVNVSADKGMISIDATQALEMSIYNMCGQVVEKAFITNGTSTFSQPQGMYILKFVTEK
;
A
#
# COMPACT_ATOMS: atom_id res chain seq x y z
N MET A 1 26.38 -7.34 -46.61
CA MET A 1 24.98 -7.71 -46.94
C MET A 1 24.22 -7.82 -45.63
N LYS A 2 23.52 -6.77 -45.26
CA LYS A 2 22.67 -6.74 -44.08
C LYS A 2 21.37 -7.49 -44.41
N LYS A 3 21.05 -8.54 -43.64
CA LYS A 3 19.74 -9.19 -43.67
C LYS A 3 18.84 -8.44 -42.71
N GLU A 4 17.92 -7.64 -43.24
CA GLU A 4 16.79 -7.15 -42.49
C GLU A 4 15.79 -8.30 -42.33
N ILE A 5 15.49 -8.66 -41.08
CA ILE A 5 14.45 -9.63 -40.77
C ILE A 5 13.18 -8.83 -40.51
N PHE A 6 12.30 -8.77 -41.51
CA PHE A 6 10.92 -8.33 -41.31
C PHE A 6 10.13 -9.45 -40.65
N THR A 7 9.76 -9.26 -39.39
CA THR A 7 8.78 -10.13 -38.73
C THR A 7 7.38 -9.64 -39.07
N LEU A 8 6.77 -10.27 -40.07
CA LEU A 8 5.35 -10.06 -40.42
C LEU A 8 4.51 -10.89 -39.43
N THR A 9 3.94 -10.25 -38.40
CA THR A 9 2.97 -10.90 -37.53
C THR A 9 1.65 -11.05 -38.27
N PHE A 10 1.38 -12.24 -38.80
CA PHE A 10 0.08 -12.61 -39.34
C PHE A 10 -0.87 -12.83 -38.17
N MET A 11 -1.75 -11.87 -37.88
CA MET A 11 -2.92 -12.09 -37.02
C MET A 11 -3.89 -13.01 -37.78
N LEU A 12 -3.80 -14.32 -37.47
CA LEU A 12 -4.87 -15.24 -37.84
C LEU A 12 -6.06 -14.93 -36.94
N LEU A 13 -7.06 -14.26 -37.47
CA LEU A 13 -8.40 -14.23 -36.90
C LEU A 13 -9.02 -15.62 -37.07
N LEU A 14 -8.61 -16.56 -36.20
CA LEU A 14 -9.45 -17.70 -35.88
C LEU A 14 -10.59 -17.13 -35.04
N GLY A 15 -11.82 -17.31 -35.54
CA GLY A 15 -13.05 -17.07 -34.75
C GLY A 15 -13.02 -17.95 -33.50
N ALA A 16 -12.32 -17.49 -32.48
CA ALA A 16 -12.50 -17.98 -31.12
C ALA A 16 -13.93 -17.57 -30.74
N ASN A 17 -14.80 -18.53 -30.49
CA ASN A 17 -15.93 -18.30 -29.62
C ASN A 17 -15.34 -17.66 -28.37
N LEU A 18 -15.48 -16.33 -28.23
CA LEU A 18 -15.19 -15.63 -26.99
C LEU A 18 -16.23 -16.17 -26.00
N PHE A 19 -15.86 -17.24 -25.28
CA PHE A 19 -16.55 -17.55 -24.04
C PHE A 19 -16.46 -16.28 -23.21
N ALA A 20 -17.58 -15.77 -22.76
CA ALA A 20 -17.61 -14.64 -21.86
C ALA A 20 -16.74 -15.04 -20.64
N GLN A 21 -15.80 -14.18 -20.32
CA GLN A 21 -14.95 -14.33 -19.15
C GLN A 21 -15.55 -13.52 -18.01
N ASP A 22 -15.42 -14.02 -16.79
CA ASP A 22 -15.81 -13.28 -15.60
C ASP A 22 -15.12 -11.90 -15.57
N LEU A 23 -15.87 -10.89 -15.18
CA LEU A 23 -15.38 -9.52 -15.09
C LEU A 23 -15.12 -9.17 -13.62
N VAL A 24 -13.87 -8.89 -13.28
CA VAL A 24 -13.41 -8.67 -11.91
C VAL A 24 -13.09 -7.19 -11.68
N PHE A 25 -13.66 -6.62 -10.61
CA PHE A 25 -13.32 -5.31 -10.09
C PHE A 25 -12.65 -5.48 -8.73
N LYS A 26 -11.38 -5.08 -8.63
CA LYS A 26 -10.64 -4.98 -7.37
C LYS A 26 -10.87 -3.61 -6.77
N MET A 27 -11.03 -3.53 -5.46
CA MET A 27 -11.28 -2.26 -4.76
C MET A 27 -9.98 -1.57 -4.39
N THR A 28 -9.18 -1.24 -5.42
CA THR A 28 -7.88 -0.56 -5.29
C THR A 28 -7.88 0.76 -6.06
N GLU A 29 -7.05 1.71 -5.68
CA GLU A 29 -6.99 3.05 -6.29
C GLU A 29 -6.66 3.04 -7.79
N ASP A 30 -5.86 2.07 -8.24
CA ASP A 30 -5.42 1.91 -9.62
C ASP A 30 -6.40 1.12 -10.50
N SER A 31 -7.47 0.59 -9.91
CA SER A 31 -8.44 -0.27 -10.61
C SER A 31 -9.43 0.47 -11.51
N GLY A 32 -9.50 1.80 -11.43
CA GLY A 32 -10.49 2.62 -12.11
C GLY A 32 -11.86 2.67 -11.41
N VAL A 33 -11.98 2.06 -10.23
CA VAL A 33 -13.14 2.17 -9.34
C VAL A 33 -13.11 3.55 -8.67
N GLU A 34 -14.27 4.18 -8.52
CA GLU A 34 -14.40 5.52 -7.94
C GLU A 34 -15.32 5.50 -6.71
N ILE A 35 -14.86 6.09 -5.61
CA ILE A 35 -15.69 6.33 -4.43
C ILE A 35 -16.51 7.60 -4.67
N VAL A 36 -17.83 7.47 -4.67
CA VAL A 36 -18.73 8.60 -4.90
C VAL A 36 -18.95 9.39 -3.62
N ASN A 37 -19.08 8.70 -2.48
CA ASN A 37 -19.29 9.33 -1.17
C ASN A 37 -18.88 8.39 -0.01
N ASP A 38 -18.58 8.99 1.14
CA ASP A 38 -18.55 8.37 2.47
C ASP A 38 -17.74 7.06 2.63
N ALA A 39 -16.61 6.94 1.92
CA ALA A 39 -15.71 5.79 2.04
C ALA A 39 -14.28 6.19 1.68
N ARG A 40 -13.34 5.27 1.87
CA ARG A 40 -11.94 5.46 1.44
C ARG A 40 -11.32 4.14 0.99
N PHE A 41 -10.30 4.23 0.14
CA PHE A 41 -9.45 3.08 -0.16
C PHE A 41 -8.57 2.75 1.04
N ASP A 42 -8.57 1.48 1.43
CA ASP A 42 -7.60 0.90 2.35
C ASP A 42 -6.57 0.14 1.51
N ILE A 43 -5.41 0.78 1.31
CA ILE A 43 -4.38 0.27 0.40
C ILE A 43 -3.70 -0.97 0.99
N VAL A 44 -3.56 -1.03 2.31
CA VAL A 44 -2.93 -2.18 2.99
C VAL A 44 -3.78 -3.43 2.83
N ASN A 45 -5.10 -3.30 3.05
CA ASN A 45 -6.04 -4.41 2.94
C ASN A 45 -6.62 -4.56 1.52
N LYS A 46 -6.23 -3.71 0.57
CA LYS A 46 -6.69 -3.69 -0.83
C LYS A 46 -8.21 -3.75 -0.93
N CYS A 47 -8.89 -2.86 -0.19
CA CYS A 47 -10.34 -2.79 -0.10
C CYS A 47 -10.84 -1.35 -0.04
N ILE A 48 -12.14 -1.15 -0.17
CA ILE A 48 -12.81 0.10 0.20
C ILE A 48 -13.40 -0.10 1.59
N GLY A 49 -12.95 0.71 2.54
CA GLY A 49 -13.38 0.70 3.94
C GLY A 49 -14.03 2.00 4.39
N ASN A 50 -14.33 2.10 5.69
CA ASN A 50 -15.07 3.21 6.28
C ASN A 50 -16.41 3.47 5.59
N THR A 51 -17.05 2.42 5.12
CA THR A 51 -18.35 2.48 4.49
C THR A 51 -19.46 2.57 5.52
N LYS A 52 -20.61 3.05 5.11
CA LYS A 52 -21.84 3.09 5.90
C LYS A 52 -23.05 2.94 4.99
N GLU A 53 -24.24 2.83 5.55
CA GLU A 53 -25.46 2.88 4.77
C GLU A 53 -25.49 4.11 3.85
N GLY A 54 -25.83 3.92 2.58
CA GLY A 54 -25.84 4.95 1.55
C GLY A 54 -24.48 5.18 0.85
N THR A 55 -23.39 4.59 1.35
CA THR A 55 -22.11 4.61 0.62
C THR A 55 -22.32 4.12 -0.81
N THR A 56 -21.79 4.85 -1.78
CA THR A 56 -21.93 4.56 -3.20
C THR A 56 -20.55 4.52 -3.88
N ILE A 57 -20.32 3.46 -4.64
CA ILE A 57 -19.08 3.18 -5.36
C ILE A 57 -19.43 3.02 -6.84
N ARG A 58 -18.70 3.67 -7.75
CA ARG A 58 -18.78 3.44 -9.20
C ARG A 58 -17.71 2.42 -9.58
N LEU A 59 -18.13 1.29 -10.12
CA LEU A 59 -17.21 0.25 -10.61
C LEU A 59 -16.60 0.61 -11.97
N GLY A 60 -17.34 1.31 -12.80
CA GLY A 60 -16.98 1.63 -14.19
C GLY A 60 -17.98 1.07 -15.19
N GLU A 61 -17.63 1.16 -16.47
CA GLU A 61 -18.50 0.76 -17.56
C GLU A 61 -18.51 -0.76 -17.75
N VAL A 62 -19.71 -1.38 -17.74
CA VAL A 62 -19.94 -2.80 -17.99
C VAL A 62 -20.82 -2.96 -19.22
N ASP A 63 -20.47 -3.89 -20.10
CA ASP A 63 -21.26 -4.28 -21.26
C ASP A 63 -21.98 -5.60 -20.99
N PHE A 64 -23.28 -5.53 -20.75
CA PHE A 64 -24.17 -6.69 -20.51
C PHE A 64 -24.68 -7.30 -21.80
N ALA A 65 -24.37 -6.71 -22.95
CA ALA A 65 -24.86 -7.11 -24.27
C ALA A 65 -26.41 -7.23 -24.31
N ASP A 66 -26.93 -8.39 -24.66
CA ASP A 66 -28.37 -8.71 -24.67
C ASP A 66 -28.91 -9.19 -23.33
N GLY A 67 -28.12 -9.09 -22.25
CA GLY A 67 -28.46 -9.54 -20.91
C GLY A 67 -28.05 -10.99 -20.60
N ASN A 68 -27.40 -11.68 -21.55
CA ASN A 68 -26.94 -13.06 -21.36
C ASN A 68 -25.43 -13.18 -21.17
N ARG A 69 -24.71 -12.05 -21.14
CA ARG A 69 -23.25 -12.05 -21.02
C ARG A 69 -22.79 -12.48 -19.64
N TYR A 70 -23.51 -12.06 -18.60
CA TYR A 70 -23.23 -12.43 -17.21
C TYR A 70 -24.49 -13.06 -16.60
N ALA A 71 -24.29 -14.07 -15.78
CA ALA A 71 -25.36 -14.77 -15.06
C ALA A 71 -25.73 -14.10 -13.74
N GLY A 72 -24.76 -13.41 -13.11
CA GLY A 72 -24.97 -12.75 -11.83
C GLY A 72 -23.73 -11.97 -11.37
N CYS A 73 -23.74 -11.61 -10.08
CA CYS A 73 -22.59 -10.95 -9.47
C CYS A 73 -22.29 -11.51 -8.08
N SER A 74 -21.03 -11.35 -7.66
CA SER A 74 -20.56 -11.67 -6.33
C SER A 74 -19.81 -10.49 -5.73
N VAL A 75 -19.79 -10.44 -4.40
CA VAL A 75 -19.06 -9.47 -3.60
C VAL A 75 -18.21 -10.17 -2.56
N GLU A 76 -17.00 -9.73 -2.38
CA GLU A 76 -16.13 -10.14 -1.28
C GLU A 76 -16.07 -9.01 -0.26
N ILE A 77 -16.68 -9.22 0.91
CA ILE A 77 -16.88 -8.19 1.93
C ILE A 77 -16.55 -8.74 3.32
N ALA A 78 -16.12 -7.86 4.23
CA ALA A 78 -15.87 -8.16 5.63
C ALA A 78 -16.54 -7.12 6.53
N HIS A 79 -17.08 -7.58 7.67
CA HIS A 79 -17.64 -6.71 8.69
C HIS A 79 -17.52 -7.34 10.08
N GLU A 80 -17.21 -6.55 11.14
CA GLU A 80 -16.96 -7.07 12.49
C GLU A 80 -18.19 -7.67 13.18
N ASN A 81 -19.36 -7.12 12.94
CA ASN A 81 -20.59 -7.55 13.61
C ASN A 81 -21.21 -8.77 12.88
N LYS A 82 -21.12 -9.97 13.47
CA LYS A 82 -21.72 -11.20 12.92
C LYS A 82 -23.25 -11.14 12.75
N ALA A 83 -23.92 -10.26 13.47
CA ALA A 83 -25.38 -10.11 13.39
C ALA A 83 -25.82 -9.07 12.34
N MET A 84 -24.87 -8.46 11.62
CA MET A 84 -25.21 -7.56 10.52
C MET A 84 -25.84 -8.37 9.39
N GLU A 85 -26.96 -7.87 8.89
CA GLU A 85 -27.62 -8.33 7.66
C GLU A 85 -27.96 -7.08 6.85
N GLY A 86 -27.71 -7.13 5.53
CA GLY A 86 -28.02 -6.01 4.65
C GLY A 86 -27.74 -6.36 3.20
N TYR A 87 -27.66 -5.37 2.35
CA TYR A 87 -27.56 -5.56 0.91
C TYR A 87 -26.53 -4.64 0.29
N LEU A 88 -25.88 -5.13 -0.76
CA LEU A 88 -25.18 -4.32 -1.74
C LEU A 88 -26.04 -4.27 -3.01
N ASP A 89 -26.66 -3.11 -3.23
CA ASP A 89 -27.54 -2.86 -4.37
C ASP A 89 -26.71 -2.44 -5.59
N PHE A 90 -26.89 -3.12 -6.69
CA PHE A 90 -26.20 -2.85 -7.96
C PHE A 90 -27.11 -2.06 -8.89
N TYR A 91 -26.64 -0.96 -9.43
CA TYR A 91 -27.37 -0.07 -10.33
C TYR A 91 -26.65 0.06 -11.67
N LEU A 92 -27.40 0.03 -12.75
CA LEU A 92 -26.95 0.51 -14.05
C LEU A 92 -27.31 2.00 -14.16
N GLY A 93 -26.29 2.86 -14.21
CA GLY A 93 -26.40 4.30 -14.04
C GLY A 93 -26.39 4.75 -12.59
N ASN A 94 -26.11 6.05 -12.35
CA ASN A 94 -26.01 6.61 -11.02
C ASN A 94 -27.37 6.52 -10.28
N PRO A 95 -27.44 5.87 -9.10
CA PRO A 95 -28.70 5.69 -8.37
C PRO A 95 -29.37 7.00 -7.95
N ASP A 96 -28.61 8.09 -7.77
CA ASP A 96 -29.18 9.41 -7.43
C ASP A 96 -29.75 10.16 -8.65
N ASN A 97 -29.45 9.67 -9.87
CA ASN A 97 -29.85 10.28 -11.13
C ASN A 97 -30.71 9.34 -11.99
N GLY A 98 -31.49 8.46 -11.36
CA GLY A 98 -32.40 7.55 -12.05
C GLY A 98 -31.76 6.26 -12.54
N GLY A 99 -30.65 5.85 -11.94
CA GLY A 99 -30.06 4.52 -12.16
C GLY A 99 -31.05 3.40 -11.87
N VAL A 100 -30.98 2.32 -12.66
CA VAL A 100 -31.88 1.18 -12.58
C VAL A 100 -31.25 0.09 -11.72
N LEU A 101 -31.97 -0.43 -10.71
CA LEU A 101 -31.54 -1.54 -9.88
C LEU A 101 -31.47 -2.83 -10.74
N ILE A 102 -30.29 -3.43 -10.83
CA ILE A 102 -30.02 -4.62 -11.64
C ILE A 102 -29.76 -5.89 -10.81
N ASN A 103 -29.36 -5.74 -9.57
CA ASN A 103 -29.25 -6.83 -8.59
C ASN A 103 -29.19 -6.27 -7.17
N ASP A 104 -29.51 -7.11 -6.19
CA ASP A 104 -29.22 -6.86 -4.78
C ASP A 104 -28.58 -8.11 -4.17
N VAL A 105 -27.36 -7.95 -3.65
CA VAL A 105 -26.61 -9.03 -3.03
C VAL A 105 -26.78 -8.93 -1.52
N GLN A 106 -27.50 -9.89 -0.93
CA GLN A 106 -27.60 -9.98 0.51
C GLN A 106 -26.24 -10.37 1.11
N VAL A 107 -25.81 -9.63 2.11
CA VAL A 107 -24.55 -9.84 2.82
C VAL A 107 -24.80 -9.96 4.32
N ASN A 108 -23.97 -10.76 4.97
CA ASN A 108 -24.02 -10.94 6.41
C ASN A 108 -22.68 -10.54 7.03
N GLY A 109 -22.69 -10.20 8.30
CA GLY A 109 -21.46 -9.88 9.03
C GLY A 109 -20.56 -11.10 9.19
N THR A 110 -19.28 -10.90 8.95
CA THR A 110 -18.27 -11.96 8.93
C THR A 110 -17.59 -12.14 10.29
N GLY A 111 -17.66 -11.14 11.16
CA GLY A 111 -17.14 -11.15 12.52
C GLY A 111 -15.81 -10.44 12.72
N ALA A 112 -15.15 -10.01 11.65
CA ALA A 112 -13.99 -9.12 11.67
C ALA A 112 -13.87 -8.37 10.34
N PHE A 113 -13.30 -7.14 10.35
CA PHE A 113 -13.16 -6.31 9.14
C PHE A 113 -12.13 -6.84 8.12
N GLN A 114 -11.33 -7.81 8.48
CA GLN A 114 -10.35 -8.46 7.59
C GLN A 114 -10.69 -9.93 7.31
N TYR A 115 -11.79 -10.42 7.85
CA TYR A 115 -12.28 -11.77 7.57
C TYR A 115 -13.30 -11.70 6.45
N TYR A 116 -12.82 -11.76 5.22
CA TYR A 116 -13.65 -11.63 4.03
C TYR A 116 -14.46 -12.89 3.75
N ARG A 117 -15.70 -12.69 3.31
CA ARG A 117 -16.58 -13.72 2.78
C ARG A 117 -17.14 -13.28 1.44
N THR A 118 -17.31 -14.23 0.53
CA THR A 118 -17.90 -14.00 -0.78
C THR A 118 -19.37 -14.34 -0.74
N PHE A 119 -20.20 -13.39 -1.16
CA PHE A 119 -21.64 -13.57 -1.34
C PHE A 119 -21.94 -13.44 -2.82
N ARG A 120 -22.79 -14.33 -3.38
CA ARG A 120 -23.04 -14.40 -4.81
C ARG A 120 -24.50 -14.72 -5.10
N TYR A 121 -25.08 -14.00 -6.08
CA TYR A 121 -26.47 -14.14 -6.50
C TYR A 121 -26.58 -14.00 -8.02
N ASN A 122 -27.37 -14.87 -8.64
CA ASN A 122 -27.73 -14.72 -10.05
C ASN A 122 -28.53 -13.44 -10.26
N PHE A 123 -28.49 -12.88 -11.47
CA PHE A 123 -29.43 -11.85 -11.85
C PHE A 123 -30.84 -12.43 -11.87
N TYR A 124 -31.79 -11.72 -11.27
CA TYR A 124 -33.17 -12.17 -11.21
C TYR A 124 -33.74 -12.35 -12.64
N PRO A 125 -34.49 -13.43 -12.90
CA PRO A 125 -35.39 -13.46 -14.06
C PRO A 125 -36.46 -12.38 -13.85
N GLU A 126 -36.81 -11.66 -14.88
CA GLU A 126 -37.71 -10.48 -14.87
C GLU A 126 -38.84 -10.58 -13.85
N GLY A 127 -38.93 -9.61 -12.92
CA GLY A 127 -40.01 -9.50 -11.94
C GLY A 127 -39.65 -8.62 -10.76
N GLY A 128 -40.50 -7.66 -10.41
CA GLY A 128 -40.29 -6.72 -9.31
C GLY A 128 -39.54 -5.44 -9.71
N ASP A 129 -38.89 -4.80 -8.75
CA ASP A 129 -38.14 -3.55 -8.93
C ASP A 129 -36.72 -3.80 -9.50
N VAL A 130 -36.28 -5.06 -9.60
CA VAL A 130 -34.97 -5.47 -10.14
C VAL A 130 -35.11 -5.84 -11.59
N VAL A 131 -34.28 -5.26 -12.44
CA VAL A 131 -34.30 -5.45 -13.89
C VAL A 131 -33.04 -6.16 -14.34
N ARG A 132 -33.19 -7.22 -15.15
CA ARG A 132 -32.04 -7.89 -15.76
C ARG A 132 -31.27 -6.91 -16.63
N PRO A 133 -29.96 -6.68 -16.38
CA PRO A 133 -29.22 -5.65 -17.09
C PRO A 133 -28.99 -6.02 -18.56
N THR A 134 -29.16 -5.02 -19.44
CA THR A 134 -28.85 -5.13 -20.88
C THR A 134 -28.11 -3.89 -21.35
N GLY A 135 -27.39 -4.00 -22.46
CA GLY A 135 -26.64 -2.90 -23.03
C GLY A 135 -25.37 -2.60 -22.24
N LYS A 136 -24.90 -1.35 -22.36
CA LYS A 136 -23.64 -0.89 -21.83
C LYS A 136 -23.82 0.36 -20.97
N GLY A 137 -23.19 0.43 -19.82
CA GLY A 137 -23.25 1.59 -18.97
C GLY A 137 -22.44 1.44 -17.68
N ASP A 138 -22.31 2.55 -16.97
CA ASP A 138 -21.63 2.56 -15.68
C ASP A 138 -22.43 1.80 -14.63
N VAL A 139 -21.74 0.95 -13.87
CA VAL A 139 -22.32 0.20 -12.76
C VAL A 139 -21.91 0.84 -11.44
N TYR A 140 -22.89 0.97 -10.56
CA TYR A 140 -22.72 1.49 -9.20
C TYR A 140 -23.13 0.44 -8.19
N VAL A 141 -22.44 0.42 -7.05
CA VAL A 141 -22.78 -0.37 -5.86
C VAL A 141 -23.14 0.57 -4.74
N ARG A 142 -24.32 0.36 -4.10
CA ARG A 142 -24.76 1.12 -2.95
C ARG A 142 -25.02 0.22 -1.77
N TYR A 143 -24.53 0.61 -0.61
CA TYR A 143 -24.77 -0.06 0.66
C TYR A 143 -26.17 0.25 1.17
N ARG A 144 -26.98 -0.77 1.45
CA ARG A 144 -28.29 -0.66 2.04
C ARG A 144 -28.38 -1.52 3.31
N GLU A 145 -28.70 -0.87 4.43
CA GLU A 145 -28.80 -1.53 5.74
C GLU A 145 -27.51 -2.26 6.18
N CYS A 146 -26.38 -1.90 5.62
CA CYS A 146 -25.09 -2.50 5.94
C CYS A 146 -23.93 -1.51 5.80
N GLU A 147 -22.79 -1.96 6.31
CA GLU A 147 -21.47 -1.36 6.18
C GLU A 147 -20.44 -2.49 6.05
N GLY A 148 -19.18 -2.19 5.77
CA GLY A 148 -18.13 -3.21 5.72
C GLY A 148 -17.06 -2.91 4.68
N ASN A 149 -15.94 -3.58 4.80
CA ASN A 149 -14.82 -3.48 3.87
C ASN A 149 -15.12 -4.31 2.62
N LEU A 150 -15.29 -3.66 1.46
CA LEU A 150 -15.49 -4.32 0.18
C LEU A 150 -14.14 -4.51 -0.51
N LYS A 151 -13.79 -5.76 -0.84
CA LYS A 151 -12.51 -6.11 -1.44
C LYS A 151 -12.61 -6.35 -2.94
N LYS A 152 -13.68 -7.01 -3.38
CA LYS A 152 -13.83 -7.45 -4.78
C LYS A 152 -15.29 -7.53 -5.19
N VAL A 153 -15.56 -7.22 -6.46
CA VAL A 153 -16.84 -7.49 -7.14
C VAL A 153 -16.54 -8.29 -8.41
N VAL A 154 -17.32 -9.34 -8.67
CA VAL A 154 -17.18 -10.14 -9.89
C VAL A 154 -18.54 -10.29 -10.56
N PHE A 155 -18.62 -10.00 -11.86
CA PHE A 155 -19.73 -10.41 -12.71
C PHE A 155 -19.35 -11.76 -13.35
N TYR A 156 -20.01 -12.84 -12.92
CA TYR A 156 -19.71 -14.19 -13.39
C TYR A 156 -20.63 -14.62 -14.52
N THR A 157 -20.13 -15.53 -15.36
CA THR A 157 -20.78 -15.95 -16.61
C THR A 157 -21.60 -17.25 -16.46
N GLU A 158 -21.34 -18.03 -15.42
CA GLU A 158 -21.95 -19.33 -15.17
C GLU A 158 -23.09 -19.19 -14.16
N GLU A 159 -24.30 -19.62 -14.54
CA GLU A 159 -25.47 -19.56 -13.65
C GLU A 159 -25.32 -20.51 -12.47
N LEU A 160 -25.53 -19.98 -11.26
CA LEU A 160 -25.49 -20.78 -10.03
C LEU A 160 -26.79 -21.50 -9.78
N SER A 161 -26.71 -22.69 -9.18
CA SER A 161 -27.90 -23.34 -8.62
C SER A 161 -28.39 -22.58 -7.37
N ASP A 162 -29.65 -22.77 -6.99
CA ASP A 162 -30.22 -22.13 -5.79
C ASP A 162 -29.44 -22.47 -4.52
N SER A 163 -28.83 -23.66 -4.45
CA SER A 163 -28.00 -24.06 -3.29
C SER A 163 -26.62 -23.41 -3.25
N ASP A 164 -26.18 -22.82 -4.36
CA ASP A 164 -24.88 -22.18 -4.51
C ASP A 164 -24.96 -20.65 -4.41
N MET A 165 -26.19 -20.11 -4.37
CA MET A 165 -26.42 -18.69 -4.07
C MET A 165 -26.25 -18.39 -2.58
N GLY A 166 -25.93 -17.14 -2.24
CA GLY A 166 -25.68 -16.69 -0.88
C GLY A 166 -24.19 -16.71 -0.53
N GLU A 167 -23.88 -16.92 0.74
CA GLU A 167 -22.51 -17.01 1.22
C GLU A 167 -21.78 -18.21 0.62
N MET A 168 -20.65 -17.96 -0.06
CA MET A 168 -19.82 -19.03 -0.60
C MET A 168 -19.18 -19.81 0.55
N LYS A 169 -19.40 -21.11 0.56
CA LYS A 169 -18.81 -22.00 1.56
C LYS A 169 -17.33 -22.18 1.30
N ASP A 170 -16.56 -22.34 2.38
CA ASP A 170 -15.16 -22.72 2.26
C ASP A 170 -15.05 -24.01 1.42
N PRO A 171 -14.03 -24.12 0.57
CA PRO A 171 -13.84 -25.30 -0.24
C PRO A 171 -13.68 -26.55 0.65
N VAL A 172 -14.22 -27.68 0.22
CA VAL A 172 -13.96 -28.97 0.87
C VAL A 172 -12.70 -29.56 0.25
N TYR A 173 -11.67 -29.78 1.05
CA TYR A 173 -10.39 -30.27 0.56
C TYR A 173 -9.78 -31.32 1.50
N GLN A 174 -8.84 -32.09 0.96
CA GLN A 174 -8.01 -33.00 1.74
C GLN A 174 -6.70 -32.33 2.10
N TYR A 175 -6.25 -32.54 3.33
CA TYR A 175 -5.02 -31.95 3.83
C TYR A 175 -4.36 -32.77 4.92
N GLN A 176 -3.05 -32.59 5.08
CA GLN A 176 -2.33 -33.05 6.25
C GLN A 176 -2.34 -31.95 7.30
N SER A 177 -2.86 -32.26 8.49
CA SER A 177 -2.93 -31.34 9.63
C SER A 177 -1.65 -31.37 10.46
N LEU A 178 -1.07 -30.20 10.71
CA LEU A 178 0.08 -30.00 11.60
C LEU A 178 -0.37 -29.06 12.73
N LEU A 179 -0.86 -29.64 13.82
CA LEU A 179 -1.36 -28.86 14.95
C LEU A 179 -0.23 -28.15 15.69
N ALA A 180 -0.37 -26.86 15.97
CA ALA A 180 0.65 -26.03 16.62
C ALA A 180 1.08 -26.58 17.99
N LYS A 181 0.19 -27.26 18.73
CA LYS A 181 0.53 -27.94 19.99
C LYS A 181 1.57 -29.05 19.88
N ASN A 182 1.84 -29.54 18.66
CA ASN A 182 2.85 -30.57 18.38
C ASN A 182 4.17 -29.97 17.87
N ALA A 183 4.24 -28.65 17.68
CA ALA A 183 5.45 -27.98 17.24
C ALA A 183 6.41 -27.74 18.41
N GLU A 184 7.69 -27.74 18.11
CA GLU A 184 8.75 -27.34 19.04
C GLU A 184 9.05 -25.85 18.86
N ILE A 185 9.09 -25.08 19.94
CA ILE A 185 9.51 -23.66 19.91
C ILE A 185 11.04 -23.63 19.90
N ILE A 186 11.61 -23.18 18.76
CA ILE A 186 13.07 -23.14 18.54
C ILE A 186 13.65 -21.81 18.98
N GLU A 187 13.01 -20.70 18.60
CA GLU A 187 13.43 -19.34 18.99
C GLU A 187 12.25 -18.58 19.59
N LYS A 188 12.52 -17.85 20.65
CA LYS A 188 11.53 -17.04 21.37
C LYS A 188 11.62 -15.54 21.02
N ALA A 189 12.77 -15.11 20.48
CA ALA A 189 13.12 -13.72 20.31
C ALA A 189 12.87 -12.90 21.60
N ASP A 190 12.33 -11.70 21.51
CA ASP A 190 11.96 -10.87 22.67
C ASP A 190 10.53 -11.16 23.18
N SER A 191 9.99 -12.35 22.88
CA SER A 191 8.62 -12.77 23.18
C SER A 191 8.61 -13.95 24.17
N ASP A 192 7.43 -14.32 24.67
CA ASP A 192 7.25 -15.54 25.49
C ASP A 192 6.22 -16.48 24.85
N PRO A 193 6.52 -17.03 23.64
CA PRO A 193 5.58 -17.87 22.90
C PRO A 193 5.26 -19.14 23.70
N HIS A 194 3.96 -19.44 23.83
CA HIS A 194 3.47 -20.63 24.49
C HIS A 194 2.07 -21.01 23.98
N LEU A 195 1.64 -22.22 24.35
CA LEU A 195 0.31 -22.69 24.00
C LEU A 195 -0.76 -21.99 24.84
N ASN A 196 -1.80 -21.50 24.19
CA ASN A 196 -3.01 -21.01 24.84
C ASN A 196 -4.03 -22.14 25.09
N ASP A 197 -5.14 -21.82 25.73
CA ASP A 197 -6.21 -22.79 26.08
C ASP A 197 -6.88 -23.43 24.83
N GLU A 198 -6.74 -22.79 23.65
CA GLU A 198 -7.28 -23.27 22.37
C GLU A 198 -6.29 -24.17 21.61
N GLY A 199 -5.09 -24.40 22.18
CA GLY A 199 -4.03 -25.21 21.59
C GLY A 199 -3.27 -24.51 20.47
N ALA A 200 -3.36 -23.19 20.39
CA ALA A 200 -2.58 -22.36 19.48
C ALA A 200 -1.33 -21.80 20.18
N ILE A 201 -0.25 -21.61 19.44
CA ILE A 201 0.91 -20.86 19.91
C ILE A 201 0.57 -19.38 19.81
N GLY A 202 0.57 -18.71 20.97
CA GLY A 202 0.33 -17.27 21.12
C GLY A 202 1.49 -16.55 21.80
N TRP A 203 1.29 -15.26 22.14
CA TRP A 203 2.33 -14.37 22.70
C TRP A 203 3.60 -14.35 21.84
N THR A 204 3.41 -14.42 20.54
CA THR A 204 4.48 -14.40 19.54
C THR A 204 4.84 -12.96 19.14
N GLY A 205 5.95 -12.81 18.46
CA GLY A 205 6.43 -11.55 17.89
C GLY A 205 7.44 -11.81 16.79
N GLU A 206 8.02 -10.77 16.26
CA GLU A 206 9.05 -10.86 15.25
C GLU A 206 10.21 -11.75 15.73
N GLY A 207 10.70 -12.64 14.86
CA GLY A 207 11.83 -13.52 15.12
C GLY A 207 11.47 -14.81 15.87
N VAL A 208 10.22 -15.01 16.34
CA VAL A 208 9.79 -16.30 16.89
C VAL A 208 9.88 -17.36 15.79
N VAL A 209 10.39 -18.56 16.14
CA VAL A 209 10.47 -19.70 15.22
C VAL A 209 9.95 -20.95 15.91
N VAL A 210 9.07 -21.69 15.22
CA VAL A 210 8.67 -23.03 15.62
C VAL A 210 8.97 -24.05 14.53
N LYS A 211 9.07 -25.32 14.94
CA LYS A 211 9.44 -26.45 14.09
C LYS A 211 8.42 -27.56 14.20
N PHE A 212 7.98 -28.07 13.06
CA PHE A 212 7.30 -29.35 12.90
C PHE A 212 8.30 -30.36 12.31
N ALA A 213 8.67 -31.38 13.07
CA ALA A 213 9.67 -32.35 12.65
C ALA A 213 9.08 -33.43 11.73
N ASP A 214 9.90 -33.94 10.80
CA ASP A 214 9.59 -35.10 9.95
C ASP A 214 8.28 -35.00 9.16
N VAL A 215 7.91 -33.81 8.68
CA VAL A 215 6.70 -33.58 7.87
C VAL A 215 6.86 -34.27 6.53
N ASP A 216 5.89 -35.14 6.17
CA ASP A 216 5.93 -35.92 4.92
C ASP A 216 5.23 -35.19 3.78
N PHE A 217 5.99 -34.62 2.84
CA PHE A 217 5.51 -33.93 1.65
C PHE A 217 5.14 -34.89 0.48
N LYS A 218 5.17 -36.20 0.72
CA LYS A 218 4.84 -37.23 -0.27
C LYS A 218 5.76 -37.19 -1.50
N ASP A 219 5.17 -37.21 -2.69
CA ASP A 219 5.87 -37.26 -3.99
C ASP A 219 6.22 -35.87 -4.56
N GLY A 220 5.88 -34.81 -3.82
CA GLY A 220 6.09 -33.42 -4.23
C GLY A 220 5.07 -32.91 -5.25
N ASN A 221 4.04 -33.69 -5.61
CA ASN A 221 2.90 -33.24 -6.42
C ASN A 221 1.60 -33.29 -5.65
N THR A 222 1.58 -34.02 -4.54
CA THR A 222 0.37 -34.22 -3.72
C THR A 222 -0.09 -32.92 -3.10
N TYR A 223 0.80 -32.19 -2.43
CA TYR A 223 0.47 -30.92 -1.81
C TYR A 223 0.89 -29.76 -2.70
N GLN A 224 -0.07 -28.93 -3.08
CA GLN A 224 0.13 -27.80 -3.97
C GLN A 224 -0.13 -26.46 -3.28
N GLN A 225 -0.87 -26.49 -2.17
CA GLN A 225 -1.09 -25.33 -1.31
C GLN A 225 -0.70 -25.64 0.13
N ILE A 226 -0.34 -24.59 0.85
CA ILE A 226 -0.12 -24.61 2.29
C ILE A 226 -0.98 -23.52 2.92
N ALA A 227 -1.63 -23.83 4.04
CA ALA A 227 -2.41 -22.85 4.75
C ALA A 227 -2.02 -22.81 6.22
N VAL A 228 -2.30 -21.69 6.85
CA VAL A 228 -2.21 -21.49 8.30
C VAL A 228 -3.59 -21.17 8.85
N VAL A 229 -3.96 -21.80 9.95
CA VAL A 229 -5.11 -21.41 10.76
C VAL A 229 -4.59 -20.51 11.85
N SER A 230 -4.82 -19.22 11.69
CA SER A 230 -4.20 -18.20 12.52
C SER A 230 -5.19 -17.11 12.90
N THR A 231 -4.83 -16.31 13.90
CA THR A 231 -5.54 -15.09 14.25
C THR A 231 -4.55 -14.02 14.70
N HIS A 232 -4.87 -12.78 14.40
CA HIS A 232 -4.08 -11.61 14.74
C HIS A 232 -4.96 -10.61 15.51
N GLY A 233 -4.54 -10.23 16.70
CA GLY A 233 -5.28 -9.26 17.51
C GLY A 233 -5.14 -7.85 16.98
N GLY A 234 -6.23 -7.13 16.99
CA GLY A 234 -6.28 -5.73 16.59
C GLY A 234 -5.52 -4.78 17.50
N GLY A 235 -5.70 -3.50 17.30
CA GLY A 235 -5.06 -2.43 18.05
C GLY A 235 -3.73 -2.00 17.42
N THR A 236 -2.74 -1.79 18.26
CA THR A 236 -1.41 -1.27 17.85
C THR A 236 -0.45 -2.34 17.32
N ASN A 237 -0.88 -3.61 17.27
CA ASN A 237 0.00 -4.67 16.77
C ASN A 237 0.12 -4.59 15.24
N PRO A 238 1.34 -4.49 14.69
CA PRO A 238 1.53 -4.48 13.25
C PRO A 238 1.13 -5.82 12.64
N SER A 239 0.55 -5.79 11.45
CA SER A 239 0.37 -6.99 10.63
C SER A 239 1.73 -7.48 10.14
N GLY A 240 1.83 -8.77 9.84
CA GLY A 240 3.08 -9.35 9.37
C GLY A 240 2.85 -10.67 8.65
N PHE A 241 3.92 -11.42 8.47
CA PHE A 241 3.90 -12.68 7.77
C PHE A 241 4.19 -13.85 8.71
N LEU A 242 3.59 -14.99 8.38
CA LEU A 242 4.10 -16.29 8.74
C LEU A 242 4.91 -16.82 7.54
N MET A 243 6.22 -16.93 7.73
CA MET A 243 7.15 -17.41 6.72
C MET A 243 7.44 -18.90 6.98
N LEU A 244 7.17 -19.75 5.99
CA LEU A 244 7.31 -21.18 6.12
C LEU A 244 8.51 -21.68 5.33
N TYR A 245 9.44 -22.36 6.01
CA TYR A 245 10.71 -22.85 5.47
C TYR A 245 10.82 -24.36 5.65
N ILE A 246 11.53 -25.03 4.75
CA ILE A 246 11.95 -26.44 4.92
C ILE A 246 13.42 -26.51 5.32
N ASP A 247 13.73 -27.42 6.27
CA ASP A 247 15.06 -27.82 6.74
C ASP A 247 15.93 -26.72 7.37
N ASP A 248 15.94 -25.49 6.82
CA ASP A 248 16.75 -24.38 7.35
C ASP A 248 16.03 -23.04 7.23
N VAL A 249 15.65 -22.46 8.37
CA VAL A 249 14.94 -21.19 8.49
C VAL A 249 15.78 -19.95 8.16
N ASN A 250 17.10 -20.11 8.10
CA ASN A 250 18.04 -19.01 7.80
C ASN A 250 18.45 -18.97 6.33
N ASN A 251 17.98 -19.92 5.53
CA ASN A 251 18.25 -19.98 4.10
C ASN A 251 16.99 -19.59 3.33
N GLU A 252 16.97 -18.39 2.74
CA GLU A 252 15.86 -17.88 1.92
C GLU A 252 15.50 -18.81 0.75
N ASP A 253 16.47 -19.57 0.25
CA ASP A 253 16.19 -20.60 -0.75
C ASP A 253 15.29 -21.73 -0.23
N ASN A 254 15.08 -21.84 1.07
CA ASN A 254 14.23 -22.83 1.69
C ASN A 254 12.82 -22.31 2.02
N LEU A 255 12.54 -21.05 1.73
CA LEU A 255 11.20 -20.48 1.84
C LEU A 255 10.24 -21.17 0.87
N VAL A 256 9.12 -21.67 1.36
CA VAL A 256 8.11 -22.40 0.59
C VAL A 256 6.77 -21.67 0.51
N ALA A 257 6.48 -20.83 1.50
CA ALA A 257 5.33 -19.94 1.48
C ALA A 257 5.55 -18.75 2.43
N LYS A 258 5.02 -17.61 2.04
CA LYS A 258 4.93 -16.38 2.83
C LYS A 258 3.46 -16.01 2.93
N ILE A 259 2.88 -16.12 4.12
CA ILE A 259 1.46 -15.94 4.34
C ILE A 259 1.24 -14.66 5.14
N TRP A 260 0.59 -13.68 4.51
CA TRP A 260 0.20 -12.44 5.15
C TRP A 260 -0.88 -12.71 6.20
N THR A 261 -0.62 -12.30 7.43
CA THR A 261 -1.61 -12.36 8.50
C THR A 261 -2.30 -11.02 8.60
N ALA A 262 -3.52 -10.98 8.09
CA ALA A 262 -4.33 -9.77 8.17
C ALA A 262 -4.55 -9.35 9.63
N ARG A 263 -4.69 -8.04 9.84
CA ARG A 263 -5.05 -7.44 11.11
C ARG A 263 -6.52 -7.70 11.38
N ASP A 264 -6.86 -8.71 12.18
CA ASP A 264 -8.18 -8.85 12.73
C ASP A 264 -8.22 -8.34 14.19
N PHE A 265 -9.41 -7.99 14.67
CA PHE A 265 -9.54 -7.30 15.96
C PHE A 265 -9.63 -8.24 17.16
N TYR A 266 -9.56 -9.56 16.95
CA TYR A 266 -9.83 -10.54 18.00
C TYR A 266 -8.84 -11.70 17.98
N TRP A 267 -8.08 -11.86 19.05
CA TRP A 267 -7.14 -12.97 19.25
C TRP A 267 -7.80 -14.37 19.28
N THR A 268 -9.11 -14.45 19.26
CA THR A 268 -9.88 -15.71 19.34
C THR A 268 -10.58 -16.09 18.04
N MET A 269 -10.46 -15.28 16.99
CA MET A 269 -11.07 -15.55 15.70
C MET A 269 -10.01 -16.10 14.73
N TYR A 270 -10.02 -17.43 14.55
CA TYR A 270 -9.09 -18.11 13.66
C TYR A 270 -9.68 -18.20 12.25
N GLY A 271 -8.91 -17.71 11.28
CA GLY A 271 -9.18 -17.86 9.85
C GLY A 271 -8.15 -18.76 9.18
N THR A 272 -8.53 -19.35 8.04
CA THR A 272 -7.62 -20.12 7.19
C THR A 272 -7.10 -19.23 6.09
N LEU A 273 -5.77 -19.08 6.03
CA LEU A 273 -5.06 -18.30 5.03
C LEU A 273 -4.17 -19.25 4.22
N ALA A 274 -4.43 -19.38 2.92
CA ALA A 274 -3.73 -20.31 2.04
C ALA A 274 -2.80 -19.59 1.06
N LYS A 275 -1.71 -20.26 0.67
CA LYS A 275 -0.81 -19.86 -0.42
C LYS A 275 -0.40 -21.07 -1.25
N ASN A 276 -0.07 -20.84 -2.50
CA ASN A 276 0.53 -21.87 -3.33
C ASN A 276 1.95 -22.17 -2.84
N ILE A 277 2.32 -23.44 -2.79
CA ILE A 277 3.69 -23.85 -2.49
C ILE A 277 4.58 -23.43 -3.67
N THR A 278 5.59 -22.61 -3.40
CA THR A 278 6.46 -22.03 -4.44
C THR A 278 7.43 -23.02 -5.06
N LYS A 279 7.65 -24.18 -4.39
CA LYS A 279 8.62 -25.19 -4.78
C LYS A 279 8.03 -26.59 -4.70
N LYS A 280 8.51 -27.45 -5.59
CA LYS A 280 8.20 -28.87 -5.51
C LYS A 280 9.04 -29.52 -4.40
N ILE A 281 8.38 -29.99 -3.34
CA ILE A 281 9.00 -30.60 -2.17
C ILE A 281 8.55 -32.06 -2.09
N SER A 282 9.48 -32.99 -1.92
CA SER A 282 9.16 -34.43 -1.84
C SER A 282 9.91 -35.10 -0.69
N GLY A 283 9.25 -36.07 -0.06
CA GLY A 283 9.82 -36.80 1.07
C GLY A 283 9.57 -36.12 2.41
N LYS A 284 10.42 -36.44 3.38
CA LYS A 284 10.30 -35.91 4.75
C LYS A 284 11.25 -34.76 4.98
N HIS A 285 10.72 -33.69 5.53
CA HIS A 285 11.44 -32.47 5.84
C HIS A 285 11.01 -31.92 7.19
N ASP A 286 11.86 -31.16 7.84
CA ASP A 286 11.48 -30.32 8.95
C ASP A 286 10.83 -29.04 8.41
N LEU A 287 9.64 -28.70 8.88
CA LEU A 287 8.94 -27.47 8.50
C LEU A 287 9.06 -26.44 9.61
N TYR A 288 9.61 -25.29 9.30
CA TYR A 288 9.75 -24.16 10.21
C TYR A 288 8.73 -23.08 9.87
N VAL A 289 8.16 -22.47 10.92
CA VAL A 289 7.33 -21.26 10.79
C VAL A 289 8.03 -20.15 11.57
N LYS A 290 8.31 -19.05 10.88
CA LYS A 290 8.93 -17.83 11.43
C LYS A 290 7.96 -16.67 11.36
N TRP A 291 7.85 -15.95 12.47
CA TRP A 291 7.00 -14.77 12.60
C TRP A 291 7.74 -13.50 12.22
N THR A 292 7.07 -12.58 11.51
CA THR A 292 7.53 -11.20 11.34
C THR A 292 6.70 -10.20 12.16
N ALA A 293 5.60 -10.65 12.75
CA ALA A 293 4.78 -9.86 13.69
C ALA A 293 3.94 -10.80 14.58
N ALA A 294 3.33 -10.26 15.63
CA ALA A 294 2.53 -11.02 16.56
C ALA A 294 1.31 -11.67 15.90
N THR A 295 1.18 -12.99 15.98
CA THR A 295 0.08 -13.78 15.41
C THR A 295 -0.06 -15.10 16.17
N ASN A 296 -1.28 -15.49 16.54
CA ASN A 296 -1.51 -16.83 17.09
C ASN A 296 -1.60 -17.84 15.95
N LEU A 297 -0.86 -18.93 16.05
CA LEU A 297 -0.89 -20.05 15.11
C LEU A 297 -1.55 -21.26 15.76
N LYS A 298 -2.63 -21.78 15.15
CA LYS A 298 -3.33 -22.97 15.63
C LYS A 298 -2.96 -24.22 14.85
N GLU A 299 -2.78 -24.10 13.54
CA GLU A 299 -2.54 -25.23 12.65
C GLU A 299 -1.82 -24.77 11.38
N VAL A 300 -0.97 -25.64 10.83
CA VAL A 300 -0.52 -25.56 9.44
C VAL A 300 -1.13 -26.71 8.67
N GLN A 301 -1.63 -26.47 7.46
CA GLN A 301 -2.29 -27.45 6.60
C GLN A 301 -1.52 -27.59 5.30
N LEU A 302 -1.06 -28.80 4.97
CA LEU A 302 -0.55 -29.13 3.64
C LEU A 302 -1.73 -29.64 2.81
N ILE A 303 -2.12 -28.93 1.76
CA ILE A 303 -3.39 -29.08 1.05
C ILE A 303 -3.18 -29.79 -0.29
N GLU A 304 -3.98 -30.82 -0.54
CA GLU A 304 -3.98 -31.54 -1.80
C GLU A 304 -4.68 -30.72 -2.90
N GLY A 305 -3.99 -30.53 -4.03
CA GLY A 305 -4.49 -29.69 -5.11
C GLY A 305 -4.46 -28.18 -4.77
N THR A 306 -5.32 -27.43 -5.46
CA THR A 306 -5.42 -25.96 -5.34
C THR A 306 -6.88 -25.53 -5.09
N PRO A 307 -7.51 -25.97 -3.99
CA PRO A 307 -8.93 -25.68 -3.71
C PRO A 307 -9.19 -24.21 -3.37
N TRP A 308 -8.18 -23.48 -2.89
CA TRP A 308 -8.30 -22.07 -2.59
C TRP A 308 -7.86 -21.24 -3.80
N GLU A 309 -8.66 -20.24 -4.14
CA GLU A 309 -8.20 -19.16 -5.00
C GLU A 309 -7.21 -18.31 -4.20
N VAL A 310 -5.95 -18.34 -4.62
CA VAL A 310 -4.89 -17.60 -3.95
C VAL A 310 -4.55 -16.40 -4.80
N GLU A 311 -4.86 -15.22 -4.30
CA GLU A 311 -4.36 -13.98 -4.85
C GLU A 311 -2.96 -13.68 -4.28
N ASP A 312 -2.11 -13.00 -5.04
CA ASP A 312 -0.85 -12.44 -4.54
C ASP A 312 -1.18 -11.18 -3.74
N ASP A 313 -1.73 -11.39 -2.54
CA ASP A 313 -2.13 -10.35 -1.60
C ASP A 313 -0.98 -9.87 -0.71
N GLU A 314 0.26 -10.01 -1.16
CA GLU A 314 1.36 -9.36 -0.45
C GLU A 314 1.08 -7.86 -0.45
N PRO A 315 1.07 -7.20 0.74
CA PRO A 315 1.04 -5.75 0.74
C PRO A 315 2.23 -5.29 -0.09
N GLU A 316 2.02 -4.28 -0.92
CA GLU A 316 3.15 -3.65 -1.59
C GLU A 316 4.16 -3.28 -0.52
N GLU A 317 5.40 -3.74 -0.69
CA GLU A 317 6.51 -3.31 0.13
C GLU A 317 6.70 -1.82 -0.17
N ILE A 318 6.14 -0.96 0.69
CA ILE A 318 6.27 0.48 0.52
C ILE A 318 7.68 0.81 0.97
N GLU A 319 8.55 1.10 0.02
CA GLU A 319 9.88 1.61 0.34
C GLU A 319 9.73 2.97 1.01
N LEU A 320 9.98 3.01 2.32
CA LEU A 320 9.88 4.25 3.10
C LEU A 320 11.09 5.13 2.78
N ILE A 321 10.79 6.37 2.43
CA ILE A 321 11.80 7.41 2.27
C ILE A 321 12.28 7.81 3.67
N ASP A 322 13.58 7.73 3.92
CA ASP A 322 14.21 8.25 5.13
C ASP A 322 15.44 9.09 4.75
N GLU A 323 15.18 10.34 4.40
CA GLU A 323 16.20 11.26 3.95
C GLU A 323 17.12 11.67 5.10
N LYS A 324 18.42 11.70 4.84
CA LYS A 324 19.42 12.14 5.80
C LYS A 324 19.68 13.64 5.64
N LEU A 325 19.81 14.31 6.77
CA LEU A 325 20.23 15.72 6.79
C LEU A 325 21.70 15.84 6.40
N THR A 326 22.03 16.97 5.75
CA THR A 326 23.42 17.37 5.56
C THR A 326 24.01 17.94 6.86
N GLU A 327 25.34 18.08 6.91
CA GLU A 327 26.00 18.72 8.06
C GLU A 327 25.63 20.21 8.22
N SER A 328 25.07 20.82 7.18
CA SER A 328 24.67 22.23 7.16
C SER A 328 23.21 22.45 7.50
N ALA A 329 22.44 21.39 7.78
CA ALA A 329 21.03 21.49 8.08
C ALA A 329 20.79 22.30 9.38
N TYR A 330 19.70 23.05 9.36
CA TYR A 330 19.19 23.77 10.52
C TYR A 330 17.90 23.10 10.98
N THR A 331 17.93 22.49 12.16
CA THR A 331 16.83 21.65 12.66
C THR A 331 16.09 22.34 13.80
N MET A 332 14.77 22.35 13.72
CA MET A 332 13.84 22.83 14.73
C MET A 332 13.12 21.62 15.33
N THR A 333 13.29 21.40 16.63
CA THR A 333 12.69 20.28 17.37
C THR A 333 11.53 20.76 18.23
N PHE A 334 10.55 19.88 18.44
CA PHE A 334 9.39 20.15 19.27
C PHE A 334 9.53 19.41 20.60
N ASP A 335 9.86 20.12 21.66
CA ASP A 335 9.84 19.59 23.00
C ASP A 335 8.64 20.13 23.81
N ALA A 336 8.23 19.42 24.85
CA ALA A 336 7.05 19.73 25.65
C ALA A 336 7.13 21.08 26.41
N MET A 337 8.27 21.74 26.37
CA MET A 337 8.53 22.98 27.09
C MET A 337 8.63 24.20 26.16
N GLY A 338 8.36 24.02 24.86
CA GLY A 338 8.56 25.06 23.84
C GLY A 338 10.03 25.44 23.76
N GLY A 339 10.82 24.66 23.03
CA GLY A 339 12.28 24.79 22.94
C GLY A 339 12.74 26.21 22.71
N VAL A 340 13.68 26.62 23.49
CA VAL A 340 14.08 28.01 23.68
C VAL A 340 14.76 28.64 22.45
N GLU A 341 15.19 27.80 21.47
CA GLU A 341 15.88 28.30 20.29
C GLU A 341 14.97 28.64 19.11
N ASN A 342 13.78 27.98 18.99
CA ASN A 342 12.82 28.26 17.93
C ASN A 342 11.40 28.11 18.45
N PRO A 343 10.77 29.21 18.89
CA PRO A 343 9.41 29.17 19.41
C PRO A 343 8.43 28.70 18.32
N ALA A 344 7.72 27.62 18.62
CA ALA A 344 6.65 27.11 17.79
C ALA A 344 5.30 27.32 18.50
N GLU A 345 4.28 27.67 17.76
CA GLU A 345 2.93 27.87 18.25
C GLU A 345 1.93 27.06 17.40
N ILE A 346 1.07 26.27 18.04
CA ILE A 346 -0.06 25.66 17.35
C ILE A 346 -1.18 26.68 17.31
N ILE A 347 -1.44 27.25 16.13
CA ILE A 347 -2.41 28.33 15.93
C ILE A 347 -3.78 27.83 15.45
N ALA A 348 -3.84 26.61 14.90
CA ALA A 348 -5.08 25.89 14.63
C ALA A 348 -4.92 24.41 14.98
N VAL A 349 -5.93 23.83 15.62
CA VAL A 349 -5.86 22.50 16.22
C VAL A 349 -6.39 21.38 15.32
N GLY A 350 -6.89 21.72 14.13
CA GLY A 350 -7.46 20.75 13.19
C GLY A 350 -8.93 20.42 13.46
N THR A 351 -9.42 19.40 12.74
CA THR A 351 -10.86 19.03 12.74
C THR A 351 -11.21 17.90 13.71
N ASP A 352 -10.24 17.18 14.25
CA ASP A 352 -10.46 16.06 15.16
C ASP A 352 -10.53 16.48 16.63
N GLY A 353 -11.40 15.80 17.39
CA GLY A 353 -11.93 16.25 18.67
C GLY A 353 -10.96 16.46 19.83
N ASP A 354 -9.75 15.88 19.80
CA ASP A 354 -8.76 16.04 20.90
C ASP A 354 -7.80 17.22 20.69
N GLY A 355 -7.70 17.72 19.46
CA GLY A 355 -6.84 18.84 19.06
C GLY A 355 -5.34 18.60 19.16
N ALA A 356 -4.61 19.09 18.18
CA ALA A 356 -3.15 19.00 18.15
C ALA A 356 -2.51 19.67 19.36
N ARG A 357 -1.46 19.04 19.91
CA ARG A 357 -0.71 19.54 21.06
C ARG A 357 0.73 19.07 21.06
N PHE A 358 1.58 19.78 21.77
CA PHE A 358 2.94 19.33 22.03
C PHE A 358 2.93 18.20 23.07
N GLU A 359 3.53 17.06 22.72
CA GLU A 359 3.66 15.88 23.56
C GLU A 359 5.11 15.39 23.63
N GLY A 360 5.78 15.69 24.75
CA GLY A 360 7.19 15.33 24.88
C GLY A 360 8.05 16.00 23.80
N SER A 361 8.54 15.22 22.85
CA SER A 361 9.41 15.69 21.77
C SER A 361 8.70 15.84 20.42
N ASN A 362 7.38 15.76 20.37
CA ASN A 362 6.63 15.81 19.11
C ASN A 362 5.37 16.65 19.21
N ILE A 363 4.80 16.98 18.06
CA ILE A 363 3.41 17.43 17.94
C ILE A 363 2.57 16.20 17.64
N GLY A 364 1.64 15.86 18.54
CA GLY A 364 0.74 14.72 18.41
C GLY A 364 -0.72 15.14 18.28
N TYR A 365 -1.62 14.16 18.14
CA TYR A 365 -3.08 14.35 17.95
C TYR A 365 -3.39 15.25 16.75
N THR A 366 -2.60 15.10 15.71
CA THR A 366 -2.72 15.93 14.51
C THR A 366 -3.78 15.37 13.56
N SER A 367 -4.40 16.29 12.84
CA SER A 367 -5.38 15.99 11.80
C SER A 367 -5.29 17.05 10.70
N ARG A 368 -6.09 16.89 9.67
CA ARG A 368 -6.21 17.92 8.64
C ARG A 368 -6.62 19.25 9.25
N GLY A 369 -5.95 20.31 8.82
CA GLY A 369 -6.24 21.66 9.28
C GLY A 369 -5.46 22.11 10.51
N VAL A 370 -4.58 21.28 11.06
CA VAL A 370 -3.59 21.76 12.04
C VAL A 370 -2.66 22.76 11.37
N VAL A 371 -2.40 23.88 12.04
CA VAL A 371 -1.44 24.88 11.60
C VAL A 371 -0.45 25.16 12.73
N VAL A 372 0.81 24.98 12.42
CA VAL A 372 1.93 25.27 13.32
C VAL A 372 2.72 26.44 12.77
N LYS A 373 2.91 27.48 13.58
CA LYS A 373 3.74 28.62 13.27
C LYS A 373 5.10 28.44 13.91
N LEU A 374 6.16 28.45 13.12
CA LEU A 374 7.55 28.49 13.54
C LEU A 374 8.01 29.95 13.45
N ILE A 375 8.33 30.54 14.58
CA ILE A 375 8.54 31.99 14.70
C ILE A 375 10.00 32.33 14.52
N GLY A 376 10.29 33.29 13.63
CA GLY A 376 11.62 33.87 13.46
C GLY A 376 12.66 32.90 12.90
N VAL A 377 12.27 32.06 11.96
CA VAL A 377 13.17 31.10 11.29
C VAL A 377 14.20 31.85 10.44
N ASP A 378 15.49 31.61 10.69
CA ASP A 378 16.58 32.26 9.97
C ASP A 378 17.03 31.44 8.76
N PHE A 379 16.63 31.88 7.58
CA PHE A 379 17.03 31.29 6.29
C PHE A 379 18.43 31.66 5.83
N LYS A 380 19.15 32.43 6.66
CA LYS A 380 20.52 32.96 6.39
C LYS A 380 20.52 33.80 5.11
N ASP A 381 21.56 33.63 4.30
CA ASP A 381 21.75 34.28 3.00
C ASP A 381 21.09 33.51 1.83
N GLY A 382 20.12 32.64 2.12
CA GLY A 382 19.43 31.84 1.13
C GLY A 382 20.14 30.54 0.77
N MET A 383 20.99 30.05 1.68
CA MET A 383 21.70 28.78 1.48
C MET A 383 20.75 27.55 1.49
N PHE A 384 19.68 27.60 2.27
CA PHE A 384 18.72 26.55 2.34
C PHE A 384 17.81 26.52 1.11
N LYS A 385 17.55 25.34 0.58
CA LYS A 385 16.70 25.12 -0.61
C LYS A 385 15.66 24.06 -0.41
N ARG A 386 15.70 23.36 0.71
CA ARG A 386 14.81 22.24 1.03
C ARG A 386 14.23 22.40 2.43
N ILE A 387 13.01 21.91 2.59
CA ILE A 387 12.37 21.70 3.89
C ILE A 387 12.16 20.19 4.05
N LEU A 388 12.56 19.67 5.21
CA LEU A 388 12.37 18.27 5.57
C LEU A 388 11.56 18.18 6.86
N VAL A 389 10.72 17.14 6.97
CA VAL A 389 9.89 16.88 8.14
C VAL A 389 10.16 15.45 8.63
N GLN A 390 10.54 15.32 9.90
CA GLN A 390 10.59 14.01 10.55
C GLN A 390 9.25 13.71 11.22
N HIS A 391 8.61 12.64 10.78
CA HIS A 391 7.26 12.30 11.21
C HIS A 391 7.04 10.79 11.33
N SER A 392 6.01 10.39 12.07
CA SER A 392 5.56 9.00 12.16
C SER A 392 4.04 8.90 12.15
N SER A 393 3.55 7.75 11.77
CA SER A 393 2.12 7.40 11.78
C SER A 393 1.96 5.90 12.02
N ASP A 394 0.86 5.47 12.61
CA ASP A 394 0.51 4.05 12.72
C ASP A 394 -0.01 3.45 11.41
N GLN A 395 -0.27 4.30 10.41
CA GLN A 395 -0.68 3.84 9.09
C GLN A 395 0.53 3.36 8.30
N ALA A 396 0.38 2.28 7.54
CA ALA A 396 1.41 1.81 6.62
C ALA A 396 1.56 2.74 5.40
N LYS A 397 0.49 3.43 5.01
CA LYS A 397 0.47 4.43 3.94
C LYS A 397 -0.51 5.54 4.28
N ILE A 398 -0.11 6.77 4.04
CA ILE A 398 -0.98 7.95 4.09
C ILE A 398 -1.04 8.53 2.68
N ASN A 399 -2.23 8.46 2.04
CA ASN A 399 -2.40 8.95 0.69
C ASN A 399 -2.66 10.44 0.66
N ASN A 400 -2.24 11.08 -0.43
CA ASN A 400 -2.53 12.50 -0.73
C ASN A 400 -2.34 13.43 0.47
N SER A 401 -1.36 13.10 1.31
CA SER A 401 -1.09 13.83 2.55
C SER A 401 0.22 14.58 2.44
N SER A 402 0.23 15.84 2.87
CA SER A 402 1.40 16.70 2.87
C SER A 402 1.45 17.60 4.08
N PHE A 403 2.63 18.14 4.33
CA PHE A 403 2.86 19.32 5.15
C PHE A 403 3.17 20.47 4.19
N ASP A 404 2.22 21.41 4.05
CA ASP A 404 2.39 22.56 3.18
C ASP A 404 2.98 23.73 3.96
N PHE A 405 4.03 24.30 3.44
CA PHE A 405 4.78 25.39 4.09
C PHE A 405 4.53 26.73 3.40
N TYR A 406 4.28 27.77 4.22
CA TYR A 406 4.05 29.14 3.79
C TYR A 406 4.92 30.09 4.59
N LEU A 407 5.24 31.27 4.00
CA LEU A 407 6.00 32.32 4.66
C LEU A 407 5.11 33.52 5.02
N ASP A 408 5.34 34.10 6.20
CA ASP A 408 4.84 35.42 6.62
C ASP A 408 3.36 35.65 6.28
N LEU A 409 2.50 34.65 6.53
CA LEU A 409 1.08 34.75 6.26
C LEU A 409 0.46 35.94 7.03
N PRO A 410 -0.33 36.81 6.37
CA PRO A 410 -0.80 38.06 6.96
C PRO A 410 -2.05 37.91 7.84
N PHE A 411 -2.38 36.67 8.25
CA PHE A 411 -3.59 36.33 8.97
C PHE A 411 -3.39 36.30 10.49
N SER A 412 -4.42 36.66 11.24
CA SER A 412 -4.47 36.45 12.69
C SER A 412 -4.71 34.97 13.02
N ASN A 413 -4.37 34.54 14.24
CA ASN A 413 -4.56 33.15 14.66
C ASN A 413 -6.03 32.68 14.56
N GLU A 414 -6.99 33.59 14.80
CA GLU A 414 -8.42 33.26 14.74
C GLU A 414 -8.90 32.98 13.30
N GLU A 415 -8.26 33.61 12.30
CA GLU A 415 -8.64 33.43 10.89
C GLU A 415 -8.27 32.03 10.37
N PHE A 416 -7.30 31.36 10.96
CA PHE A 416 -6.92 29.97 10.60
C PHE A 416 -7.97 28.90 10.98
N ALA A 417 -9.07 29.29 11.63
CA ALA A 417 -10.22 28.41 11.79
C ALA A 417 -10.88 28.02 10.45
N ASP A 418 -10.64 28.81 9.38
CA ASP A 418 -11.06 28.52 8.01
C ASP A 418 -9.85 28.52 7.07
N LEU A 419 -9.40 27.32 6.67
CA LEU A 419 -8.26 27.17 5.76
C LEU A 419 -8.49 27.71 4.35
N SER A 420 -9.72 28.08 3.98
CA SER A 420 -9.98 28.71 2.67
C SER A 420 -9.21 30.03 2.49
N ILE A 421 -8.77 30.68 3.57
CA ILE A 421 -7.89 31.85 3.53
C ILE A 421 -6.54 31.57 2.86
N LEU A 422 -6.12 30.30 2.80
CA LEU A 422 -4.87 29.90 2.16
C LEU A 422 -5.02 29.73 0.65
N GLU A 423 -6.24 29.76 0.12
CA GLU A 423 -6.48 29.64 -1.31
C GLU A 423 -5.80 30.79 -2.08
N GLY A 424 -4.92 30.42 -3.02
CA GLY A 424 -4.13 31.37 -3.79
C GLY A 424 -2.87 31.91 -3.08
N GLN A 425 -2.61 31.52 -1.83
CA GLN A 425 -1.31 31.84 -1.19
C GLN A 425 -0.19 30.96 -1.80
N PRO A 426 1.02 31.53 -2.00
CA PRO A 426 2.13 30.77 -2.56
C PRO A 426 2.63 29.73 -1.54
N ILE A 427 2.67 28.47 -1.96
CA ILE A 427 3.26 27.38 -1.19
C ILE A 427 4.78 27.43 -1.38
N LEU A 428 5.52 27.56 -0.29
CA LEU A 428 6.98 27.51 -0.30
C LEU A 428 7.50 26.11 -0.57
N ALA A 429 6.94 25.11 0.09
CA ALA A 429 7.24 23.70 -0.11
C ALA A 429 6.04 22.84 0.30
N SER A 430 5.84 21.71 -0.37
CA SER A 430 4.86 20.70 0.00
C SER A 430 5.59 19.39 0.25
N VAL A 431 5.78 19.04 1.52
CA VAL A 431 6.50 17.84 1.95
C VAL A 431 5.52 16.70 2.08
N VAL A 432 5.73 15.61 1.33
CA VAL A 432 4.85 14.44 1.38
C VAL A 432 4.93 13.78 2.76
N ALA A 433 3.78 13.58 3.42
CA ALA A 433 3.68 12.76 4.61
C ALA A 433 3.54 11.30 4.19
N GLN A 434 4.31 10.41 4.81
CA GLN A 434 4.23 8.97 4.57
C GLN A 434 3.80 8.22 5.83
N GLY A 435 3.11 7.08 5.64
CA GLY A 435 2.82 6.16 6.73
C GLY A 435 4.08 5.41 7.13
N THR A 436 4.38 5.32 8.41
CA THR A 436 5.56 4.61 8.92
C THR A 436 5.21 3.29 9.61
N ASN A 437 3.91 2.95 9.65
CA ASN A 437 3.36 1.75 10.30
C ASN A 437 3.71 1.63 11.80
N ASN A 438 4.29 2.68 12.39
CA ASN A 438 4.68 2.68 13.80
C ASN A 438 4.86 4.13 14.30
N TRP A 439 4.17 4.50 15.39
CA TRP A 439 4.33 5.80 16.04
C TRP A 439 5.74 6.07 16.56
N SER A 440 6.51 5.02 16.87
CA SER A 440 7.84 5.11 17.46
C SER A 440 9.00 4.98 16.46
N ASP A 441 8.70 4.83 15.16
CA ASP A 441 9.71 4.74 14.08
C ASP A 441 9.58 5.92 13.10
N PRO A 442 10.00 7.13 13.50
CA PRO A 442 9.88 8.30 12.65
C PRO A 442 10.81 8.22 11.44
N LYS A 443 10.31 8.66 10.30
CA LYS A 443 11.05 8.81 9.04
C LYS A 443 11.08 10.26 8.62
N ARG A 444 12.04 10.61 7.76
CA ARG A 444 12.20 11.97 7.25
C ARG A 444 11.92 12.02 5.75
N THR A 445 11.02 12.92 5.36
CA THR A 445 10.76 13.26 3.97
C THR A 445 11.03 14.72 3.72
N GLY A 446 11.33 15.10 2.50
CA GLY A 446 11.66 16.48 2.17
C GLY A 446 11.14 16.92 0.81
N ALA A 447 11.05 18.24 0.64
CA ALA A 447 10.71 18.88 -0.63
C ALA A 447 11.59 20.10 -0.89
N ASP A 448 11.85 20.38 -2.15
CA ASP A 448 12.55 21.60 -2.54
C ASP A 448 11.62 22.82 -2.36
N MET A 449 12.20 23.94 -1.91
CA MET A 449 11.49 25.20 -1.81
C MET A 449 11.25 25.78 -3.21
N SER A 450 10.06 26.34 -3.42
CA SER A 450 9.65 26.97 -4.69
C SER A 450 10.47 28.22 -5.04
N GLU A 451 11.06 28.86 -4.02
CA GLU A 451 11.89 30.05 -4.18
C GLU A 451 13.05 30.10 -3.18
N THR A 452 14.00 30.99 -3.42
CA THR A 452 15.09 31.26 -2.48
C THR A 452 14.65 32.28 -1.43
N VAL A 453 14.66 31.88 -0.17
CA VAL A 453 14.33 32.73 0.98
C VAL A 453 15.59 33.17 1.68
N THR A 454 15.66 34.44 2.11
CA THR A 454 16.82 35.01 2.84
C THR A 454 16.34 35.77 4.06
N GLY A 455 17.12 35.74 5.15
CA GLY A 455 16.78 36.47 6.37
C GLY A 455 15.88 35.70 7.32
N ILE A 456 15.18 36.44 8.18
CA ILE A 456 14.34 35.86 9.26
C ILE A 456 12.89 36.04 8.89
N HIS A 457 12.13 34.91 8.94
CA HIS A 457 10.73 34.85 8.57
C HIS A 457 9.93 33.99 9.56
N ASP A 458 8.64 34.21 9.63
CA ASP A 458 7.72 33.25 10.24
C ASP A 458 7.34 32.18 9.22
N LEU A 459 7.54 30.90 9.57
CA LEU A 459 7.24 29.77 8.72
C LEU A 459 6.01 29.04 9.24
N TYR A 460 5.00 28.85 8.40
CA TYR A 460 3.75 28.19 8.73
C TYR A 460 3.73 26.80 8.12
N MET A 461 3.52 25.76 8.93
CA MET A 461 3.32 24.38 8.50
C MET A 461 1.84 24.02 8.64
N VAL A 462 1.20 23.72 7.53
CA VAL A 462 -0.23 23.37 7.45
C VAL A 462 -0.35 21.88 7.15
N PHE A 463 -1.08 21.15 7.97
CA PHE A 463 -1.28 19.73 7.84
C PHE A 463 -2.42 19.44 6.86
N GLN A 464 -2.09 18.92 5.68
CA GLN A 464 -3.01 18.40 4.68
C GLN A 464 -3.02 16.87 4.74
N ILE A 465 -3.20 16.30 5.93
CA ILE A 465 -3.13 14.86 6.19
C ILE A 465 -4.52 14.28 6.42
N GLU A 466 -4.77 13.08 5.88
CA GLU A 466 -6.07 12.39 6.05
C GLU A 466 -6.18 11.61 7.36
N SER A 467 -5.02 11.25 7.97
CA SER A 467 -4.96 10.51 9.24
C SER A 467 -3.90 11.11 10.15
N GLY A 468 -3.96 10.82 11.45
CA GLY A 468 -3.03 11.33 12.46
C GLY A 468 -1.56 11.05 12.12
N CYS A 469 -0.71 12.02 12.43
CA CYS A 469 0.72 11.96 12.22
C CYS A 469 1.44 12.69 13.35
N ASN A 470 2.43 12.06 13.98
CA ASN A 470 3.31 12.76 14.91
C ASN A 470 4.41 13.46 14.13
N VAL A 471 4.72 14.72 14.45
CA VAL A 471 5.83 15.46 13.86
C VAL A 471 6.87 15.75 14.94
N PHE A 472 8.12 15.35 14.71
CA PHE A 472 9.23 15.43 15.67
C PHE A 472 10.14 16.61 15.40
N GLU A 473 10.38 16.93 14.13
CA GLU A 473 11.23 18.05 13.74
C GLU A 473 10.88 18.57 12.34
N VAL A 474 11.21 19.84 12.11
CA VAL A 474 11.28 20.47 10.80
C VAL A 474 12.71 20.93 10.59
N SER A 475 13.29 20.63 9.44
CA SER A 475 14.65 21.01 9.10
C SER A 475 14.70 21.81 7.80
N LEU A 476 15.51 22.86 7.79
CA LEU A 476 15.95 23.52 6.56
C LEU A 476 17.29 22.93 6.15
N ASP A 477 17.42 22.55 4.88
CA ASP A 477 18.65 21.93 4.41
C ASP A 477 19.10 22.51 3.06
N VAL A 478 20.36 22.31 2.77
CA VAL A 478 20.92 22.59 1.45
C VAL A 478 20.45 21.52 0.47
N PRO A 479 20.44 21.78 -0.86
CA PRO A 479 20.04 20.78 -1.83
C PRO A 479 20.81 19.48 -1.64
N ALA A 480 20.14 18.34 -1.72
CA ALA A 480 20.83 17.06 -1.79
C ALA A 480 21.80 17.10 -2.99
N GLY A 481 23.09 17.11 -2.71
CA GLY A 481 24.12 17.25 -3.75
C GLY A 481 24.72 18.65 -3.95
N ALA A 482 24.34 19.68 -3.17
CA ALA A 482 25.03 20.98 -3.18
C ALA A 482 26.42 20.95 -2.50
N SER A 483 26.68 19.95 -1.66
CA SER A 483 28.03 19.62 -1.25
C SER A 483 28.66 18.75 -2.32
N ALA A 484 29.42 19.38 -3.24
CA ALA A 484 30.26 18.73 -4.25
C ALA A 484 29.62 17.44 -4.82
N LEU A 485 29.30 17.45 -6.10
CA LEU A 485 29.04 16.20 -6.84
C LEU A 485 29.71 15.04 -6.10
N GLU A 486 28.94 14.23 -5.37
CA GLU A 486 29.48 12.95 -4.96
C GLU A 486 29.96 12.33 -6.26
N LYS A 487 31.28 12.15 -6.31
CA LYS A 487 31.93 11.51 -7.41
C LYS A 487 31.37 10.09 -7.45
N ASN A 488 30.19 9.92 -8.07
CA ASN A 488 29.66 8.60 -8.36
C ASN A 488 30.64 7.97 -9.36
N THR A 489 31.73 7.49 -8.79
CA THR A 489 32.62 6.59 -9.48
C THR A 489 31.82 5.32 -9.73
N VAL A 490 31.31 5.17 -10.95
CA VAL A 490 30.96 3.85 -11.48
C VAL A 490 32.28 3.09 -11.60
N GLY A 491 32.81 2.63 -10.45
CA GLY A 491 34.15 2.10 -10.35
C GLY A 491 35.22 3.12 -10.79
N ASP A 492 36.48 2.75 -10.82
CA ASP A 492 37.62 3.57 -11.28
C ASP A 492 37.59 3.90 -12.80
N ILE A 493 36.43 3.77 -13.45
CA ILE A 493 36.31 3.75 -14.92
C ILE A 493 35.76 5.07 -15.48
N VAL A 494 34.82 5.73 -14.78
CA VAL A 494 34.12 6.92 -15.29
C VAL A 494 33.95 8.00 -14.22
N ASN A 495 34.34 9.23 -14.55
CA ASN A 495 34.01 10.44 -13.79
C ASN A 495 33.02 11.28 -14.60
N VAL A 496 31.93 11.74 -13.98
CA VAL A 496 30.97 12.62 -14.61
C VAL A 496 30.93 13.95 -13.87
N SER A 497 30.95 15.03 -14.61
CA SER A 497 30.70 16.38 -14.06
C SER A 497 29.76 17.14 -14.98
N ALA A 498 28.98 18.07 -14.42
CA ALA A 498 28.08 18.93 -15.19
C ALA A 498 28.25 20.39 -14.76
N ASP A 499 28.41 21.29 -15.73
CA ASP A 499 28.44 22.75 -15.52
C ASP A 499 27.79 23.44 -16.71
N LYS A 500 26.92 24.43 -16.42
CA LYS A 500 26.30 25.35 -17.40
C LYS A 500 25.73 24.69 -18.66
N GLY A 501 25.05 23.57 -18.50
CA GLY A 501 24.46 22.84 -19.62
C GLY A 501 25.44 21.94 -20.40
N MET A 502 26.62 21.74 -19.85
CA MET A 502 27.61 20.79 -20.38
C MET A 502 27.78 19.62 -19.42
N ILE A 503 27.69 18.41 -19.93
CA ILE A 503 28.04 17.17 -19.21
C ILE A 503 29.42 16.77 -19.69
N SER A 504 30.39 16.71 -18.79
CA SER A 504 31.76 16.25 -19.05
C SER A 504 31.95 14.87 -18.45
N ILE A 505 32.42 13.95 -19.26
CA ILE A 505 32.64 12.54 -18.89
C ILE A 505 34.09 12.22 -19.12
N ASP A 506 34.81 11.85 -18.07
CA ASP A 506 36.19 11.41 -18.13
C ASP A 506 36.25 9.90 -17.92
N ALA A 507 36.58 9.16 -18.97
CA ALA A 507 36.58 7.71 -18.98
C ALA A 507 38.01 7.16 -19.10
N THR A 508 38.31 6.14 -18.31
CA THR A 508 39.62 5.45 -18.35
C THR A 508 39.67 4.29 -19.36
N GLN A 509 38.52 3.93 -19.95
CA GLN A 509 38.40 2.94 -21.03
C GLN A 509 37.21 3.30 -21.94
N ALA A 510 37.17 2.63 -23.10
CA ALA A 510 36.08 2.78 -24.05
C ALA A 510 34.77 2.20 -23.51
N LEU A 511 33.65 2.91 -23.71
CA LEU A 511 32.32 2.49 -23.25
C LEU A 511 31.21 3.11 -24.10
N GLU A 512 30.04 2.46 -24.13
CA GLU A 512 28.83 3.05 -24.69
C GLU A 512 28.09 3.84 -23.61
N MET A 513 27.62 5.04 -23.97
CA MET A 513 26.81 5.89 -23.11
C MET A 513 25.43 6.14 -23.73
N SER A 514 24.41 6.18 -22.88
CA SER A 514 23.09 6.67 -23.24
C SER A 514 22.65 7.71 -22.21
N ILE A 515 22.15 8.86 -22.65
CA ILE A 515 21.54 9.90 -21.83
C ILE A 515 20.03 9.81 -21.99
N TYR A 516 19.31 9.73 -20.86
CA TYR A 516 17.86 9.70 -20.81
C TYR A 516 17.34 10.96 -20.13
N ASN A 517 16.24 11.52 -20.63
CA ASN A 517 15.47 12.53 -19.89
C ASN A 517 14.62 11.86 -18.77
N MET A 518 13.98 12.66 -17.93
CA MET A 518 13.14 12.19 -16.83
C MET A 518 11.90 11.39 -17.29
N CYS A 519 11.53 11.45 -18.57
CA CYS A 519 10.47 10.61 -19.15
C CYS A 519 11.00 9.26 -19.66
N GLY A 520 12.28 8.91 -19.39
CA GLY A 520 12.90 7.68 -19.84
C GLY A 520 13.22 7.63 -21.34
N GLN A 521 13.09 8.74 -22.07
CA GLN A 521 13.43 8.82 -23.48
C GLN A 521 14.94 9.05 -23.65
N VAL A 522 15.56 8.30 -24.54
CA VAL A 522 16.97 8.52 -24.91
C VAL A 522 17.08 9.84 -25.68
N VAL A 523 17.83 10.79 -25.13
CA VAL A 523 18.10 12.09 -25.75
C VAL A 523 19.44 12.10 -26.47
N GLU A 524 20.39 11.23 -26.06
CA GLU A 524 21.68 11.07 -26.72
C GLU A 524 22.26 9.68 -26.51
N LYS A 525 23.01 9.20 -27.51
CA LYS A 525 23.86 8.00 -27.41
C LYS A 525 25.22 8.30 -28.02
N ALA A 526 26.25 7.92 -27.32
CA ALA A 526 27.61 8.11 -27.78
C ALA A 526 28.49 6.93 -27.40
N PHE A 527 29.52 6.71 -28.19
CA PHE A 527 30.65 5.86 -27.82
C PHE A 527 31.75 6.75 -27.28
N ILE A 528 32.13 6.57 -26.02
CA ILE A 528 33.15 7.35 -25.34
C ILE A 528 34.44 6.57 -25.41
N THR A 529 35.50 7.20 -25.91
CA THR A 529 36.86 6.65 -25.89
C THR A 529 37.56 7.05 -24.58
N ASN A 530 38.71 6.41 -24.29
CA ASN A 530 39.55 6.82 -23.16
C ASN A 530 39.87 8.32 -23.22
N GLY A 531 39.59 9.05 -22.16
CA GLY A 531 39.75 10.50 -22.02
C GLY A 531 38.42 11.24 -21.79
N THR A 532 38.47 12.57 -21.91
CA THR A 532 37.34 13.45 -21.60
C THR A 532 36.46 13.69 -22.84
N SER A 533 35.16 13.44 -22.70
CA SER A 533 34.13 13.75 -23.70
C SER A 533 33.12 14.73 -23.11
N THR A 534 32.61 15.69 -23.91
CA THR A 534 31.64 16.69 -23.46
C THR A 534 30.39 16.67 -24.33
N PHE A 535 29.23 16.81 -23.67
CA PHE A 535 27.90 16.78 -24.28
C PHE A 535 27.11 18.01 -23.85
N SER A 536 26.52 18.73 -24.79
CA SER A 536 25.64 19.86 -24.50
C SER A 536 24.21 19.37 -24.33
N GLN A 537 23.61 19.62 -23.19
CA GLN A 537 22.21 19.29 -22.91
C GLN A 537 21.50 20.53 -22.35
N PRO A 538 20.20 20.74 -22.65
CA PRO A 538 19.41 21.75 -21.96
C PRO A 538 19.48 21.59 -20.44
N GLN A 539 19.28 22.66 -19.70
CA GLN A 539 19.23 22.58 -18.24
C GLN A 539 18.10 21.61 -17.82
N GLY A 540 18.42 20.62 -17.00
CA GLY A 540 17.47 19.59 -16.58
C GLY A 540 18.17 18.44 -15.85
N MET A 541 17.37 17.50 -15.35
CA MET A 541 17.88 16.23 -14.81
C MET A 541 17.98 15.18 -15.92
N TYR A 542 19.02 14.37 -15.88
CA TYR A 542 19.30 13.32 -16.83
C TYR A 542 19.81 12.07 -16.12
N ILE A 543 19.47 10.92 -16.67
CA ILE A 543 20.02 9.62 -16.26
C ILE A 543 21.06 9.21 -17.30
N LEU A 544 22.28 8.95 -16.87
CA LEU A 544 23.35 8.45 -17.72
C LEU A 544 23.54 6.94 -17.47
N LYS A 545 23.45 6.16 -18.54
CA LYS A 545 23.72 4.72 -18.53
C LYS A 545 25.02 4.45 -19.30
N PHE A 546 25.95 3.76 -18.66
CA PHE A 546 27.20 3.33 -19.23
C PHE A 546 27.23 1.80 -19.40
N VAL A 547 27.76 1.32 -20.51
CA VAL A 547 27.94 -0.10 -20.80
C VAL A 547 29.37 -0.31 -21.29
N THR A 548 30.11 -1.17 -20.60
CA THR A 548 31.45 -1.60 -21.05
C THR A 548 31.30 -2.80 -21.95
N GLU A 549 32.05 -2.86 -23.07
CA GLU A 549 32.22 -4.12 -23.79
C GLU A 549 33.02 -5.08 -22.91
N LYS A 550 32.52 -6.30 -22.74
CA LYS A 550 33.23 -7.38 -22.06
C LYS A 550 34.32 -7.97 -22.98
#